data_fa6702772e850f81a8d75749de6386a1
#
_entry.id   fa6702772e850f81a8d75749de6386a1
#
_cell.length_a   1.000
_cell.length_b   1.000
_cell.length_c   1.000
_cell.angle_alpha   90.00
_cell.angle_beta   90.00
_cell.angle_gamma   90.00
#
_symmetry.space_group_name_H-M   'P 1'
#
loop_
_entity.id
_entity.type
_entity.pdbx_description
1 polymer ?
#
loop_
_entity_poly.entity_id
_entity_poly.type
_entity_poly.pdbx_seq_one_letter_code
_entity_poly.pdbx_strand_id
1 'polypeptide(L)'
;VFQDIINPNSPKITQVVNAGQISVIKPNVAHTMVFTKDTTFLNLVRGERDHENYGITHTIKHVFVDEKEKKLLLENYKFDCRSCGNTDLKRVVSLGYQPLANNLLNKKNDKCELYPLEVNFCAKCYNCQLSISVDPKKMFSNYLYTSSTSKIFRNHFVEAAKKYMKELKLDKKKSYIIDIGSNDGVALKPFLDLGLKKVLGIEPAKNLAKLANKNKIKTFNGFLEKKNLKKIKKNADLILASNVFAHSDKLKEMTECMLSMLGKKGTIIIEVQYLMNTLKDLTFDNIYHEHYNYWSLTSLTNFFNQFDAIIFRAEKVDTHGGSLRIYIK
;
A
#
# COMPACT_ATOMS: atom_id res chain seq x y z
N VAL A 1 14.51 -3.19 17.79
CA VAL A 1 14.76 -4.41 17.00
C VAL A 1 15.24 -5.50 17.93
N PHE A 2 14.74 -6.71 17.77
CA PHE A 2 15.00 -7.86 18.62
C PHE A 2 15.44 -9.05 17.78
N GLN A 3 16.35 -9.86 18.31
CA GLN A 3 16.76 -11.13 17.70
C GLN A 3 17.13 -12.12 18.80
N ASP A 4 16.77 -13.39 18.64
CA ASP A 4 17.20 -14.46 19.53
C ASP A 4 18.71 -14.72 19.33
N ILE A 5 19.51 -14.61 20.38
CA ILE A 5 20.96 -14.83 20.32
C ILE A 5 21.35 -16.31 20.36
N ILE A 6 20.44 -17.18 20.81
CA ILE A 6 20.66 -18.64 20.83
C ILE A 6 20.50 -19.19 19.41
N ASN A 7 19.60 -18.59 18.61
CA ASN A 7 19.41 -18.95 17.23
C ASN A 7 19.78 -17.77 16.30
N PRO A 8 21.01 -17.66 15.85
CA PRO A 8 21.49 -16.54 15.02
C PRO A 8 20.79 -16.45 13.66
N ASN A 9 20.09 -17.53 13.21
CA ASN A 9 19.26 -17.52 12.01
C ASN A 9 17.82 -17.07 12.29
N SER A 10 17.47 -16.76 13.53
CA SER A 10 16.15 -16.24 13.86
C SER A 10 15.90 -14.89 13.18
N PRO A 11 14.67 -14.62 12.73
CA PRO A 11 14.36 -13.34 12.10
C PRO A 11 14.49 -12.19 13.11
N LYS A 12 14.99 -11.07 12.63
CA LYS A 12 14.91 -9.81 13.38
C LYS A 12 13.45 -9.37 13.44
N ILE A 13 13.01 -8.94 14.62
CA ILE A 13 11.65 -8.45 14.84
C ILE A 13 11.72 -6.99 15.24
N THR A 14 10.95 -6.12 14.61
CA THR A 14 10.83 -4.72 14.97
C THR A 14 9.58 -4.49 15.80
N GLN A 15 9.69 -3.71 16.87
CA GLN A 15 8.57 -3.28 17.70
C GLN A 15 8.66 -1.79 17.92
N VAL A 16 7.57 -1.07 17.72
CA VAL A 16 7.46 0.34 18.12
C VAL A 16 6.93 0.40 19.54
N VAL A 17 7.57 1.23 20.36
CA VAL A 17 7.14 1.52 21.73
C VAL A 17 6.85 3.01 21.77
N ASN A 18 5.60 3.38 22.00
CA ASN A 18 5.15 4.77 22.11
C ASN A 18 5.25 5.28 23.55
N ALA A 19 5.12 6.59 23.72
CA ALA A 19 5.07 7.19 25.05
C ALA A 19 3.97 6.54 25.93
N GLY A 20 4.32 6.20 27.16
CA GLY A 20 3.43 5.50 28.09
C GLY A 20 3.35 3.99 27.92
N GLN A 21 4.06 3.40 26.97
CA GLN A 21 4.12 1.95 26.77
C GLN A 21 5.37 1.35 27.42
N ILE A 22 5.27 0.08 27.77
CA ILE A 22 6.36 -0.74 28.33
C ILE A 22 6.69 -1.85 27.35
N SER A 23 7.99 -2.04 27.07
CA SER A 23 8.48 -3.22 26.36
C SER A 23 9.18 -4.15 27.34
N VAL A 24 8.79 -5.42 27.34
CA VAL A 24 9.43 -6.45 28.16
C VAL A 24 10.32 -7.30 27.26
N ILE A 25 11.60 -7.34 27.56
CA ILE A 25 12.60 -8.11 26.82
C ILE A 25 12.88 -9.40 27.60
N LYS A 26 12.70 -10.52 26.93
CA LYS A 26 12.97 -11.84 27.52
C LYS A 26 14.49 -12.06 27.63
N PRO A 27 14.96 -12.94 28.54
CA PRO A 27 16.34 -13.40 28.55
C PRO A 27 16.77 -13.93 27.16
N ASN A 28 18.04 -13.80 26.84
CA ASN A 28 18.65 -14.26 25.57
C ASN A 28 18.12 -13.60 24.31
N VAL A 29 17.51 -12.44 24.43
CA VAL A 29 17.07 -11.64 23.27
C VAL A 29 17.96 -10.41 23.16
N ALA A 30 18.80 -10.39 22.13
CA ALA A 30 19.53 -9.19 21.76
C ALA A 30 18.58 -8.13 21.23
N HIS A 31 18.82 -6.87 21.59
CA HIS A 31 17.97 -5.77 21.15
C HIS A 31 18.76 -4.50 20.90
N THR A 32 18.28 -3.70 19.96
CA THR A 32 18.77 -2.35 19.67
C THR A 32 17.60 -1.39 19.72
N MET A 33 17.76 -0.26 20.39
CA MET A 33 16.78 0.81 20.43
C MET A 33 17.16 1.88 19.40
N VAL A 34 16.19 2.29 18.58
CA VAL A 34 16.33 3.41 17.65
C VAL A 34 15.31 4.46 18.07
N PHE A 35 15.80 5.62 18.51
CA PHE A 35 14.97 6.73 18.94
C PHE A 35 14.64 7.62 17.72
N THR A 36 13.35 7.86 17.49
CA THR A 36 12.86 8.69 16.38
C THR A 36 12.66 10.15 16.77
N LYS A 37 12.70 10.44 18.07
CA LYS A 37 12.57 11.77 18.70
C LYS A 37 13.40 11.78 19.98
N ASP A 38 13.65 12.95 20.52
CA ASP A 38 14.23 13.08 21.87
C ASP A 38 13.33 12.33 22.85
N THR A 39 13.93 11.39 23.57
CA THR A 39 13.19 10.43 24.37
C THR A 39 13.86 10.25 25.74
N THR A 40 13.06 10.39 26.81
CA THR A 40 13.43 9.93 28.14
C THR A 40 12.75 8.60 28.41
N PHE A 41 13.51 7.60 28.82
CA PHE A 41 12.95 6.28 29.14
C PHE A 41 13.49 5.75 30.47
N LEU A 42 12.69 4.91 31.12
CA LEU A 42 13.08 4.20 32.32
C LEU A 42 13.39 2.75 32.00
N ASN A 43 14.60 2.30 32.32
CA ASN A 43 14.98 0.90 32.16
C ASN A 43 14.90 0.20 33.51
N LEU A 44 13.94 -0.70 33.68
CA LEU A 44 13.76 -1.54 34.85
C LEU A 44 14.43 -2.89 34.61
N VAL A 45 15.40 -3.23 35.43
CA VAL A 45 16.13 -4.51 35.32
C VAL A 45 15.86 -5.34 36.59
N ARG A 46 15.57 -6.60 36.40
CA ARG A 46 15.41 -7.55 37.52
C ARG A 46 16.76 -8.10 37.93
N GLY A 47 17.10 -7.95 39.21
CA GLY A 47 18.36 -8.42 39.79
C GLY A 47 19.44 -7.35 39.89
N GLU A 48 20.53 -7.68 40.58
CA GLU A 48 21.70 -6.81 40.71
C GLU A 48 22.41 -6.68 39.33
N ARG A 49 22.80 -5.47 38.98
CA ARG A 49 23.72 -5.20 37.88
C ARG A 49 25.12 -5.19 38.43
N ASP A 50 25.80 -6.29 38.35
CA ASP A 50 27.24 -6.33 38.53
C ASP A 50 27.92 -5.98 37.22
N HIS A 51 28.32 -4.70 37.10
CA HIS A 51 28.97 -4.19 35.90
C HIS A 51 30.36 -4.80 35.66
N GLU A 52 31.02 -5.30 36.72
CA GLU A 52 32.32 -5.96 36.57
C GLU A 52 32.20 -7.36 36.00
N ASN A 53 31.17 -8.11 36.43
CA ASN A 53 30.95 -9.49 35.96
C ASN A 53 30.00 -9.59 34.76
N TYR A 54 29.03 -8.69 34.66
CA TYR A 54 28.01 -8.71 33.58
C TYR A 54 28.21 -7.65 32.51
N GLY A 55 29.12 -6.68 32.70
CA GLY A 55 29.36 -5.61 31.73
C GLY A 55 29.80 -6.15 30.34
N ILE A 56 30.54 -7.25 30.34
CA ILE A 56 31.01 -7.91 29.11
C ILE A 56 29.88 -8.67 28.43
N THR A 57 28.93 -9.22 29.19
CA THR A 57 27.79 -10.00 28.65
C THR A 57 26.69 -9.10 28.11
N HIS A 58 26.68 -7.83 28.47
CA HIS A 58 25.64 -6.89 28.03
C HIS A 58 25.99 -6.11 26.77
N THR A 59 27.28 -6.11 26.39
CA THR A 59 27.72 -5.44 25.18
C THR A 59 28.16 -6.48 24.16
N ILE A 60 27.23 -6.95 23.33
CA ILE A 60 27.58 -7.77 22.18
C ILE A 60 28.34 -6.85 21.22
N LYS A 61 29.61 -7.18 20.91
CA LYS A 61 30.42 -6.50 19.89
C LYS A 61 29.84 -6.69 18.47
N HIS A 62 28.58 -6.97 18.34
CA HIS A 62 27.90 -7.22 17.08
C HIS A 62 27.01 -6.03 16.76
N VAL A 63 27.25 -5.39 15.64
CA VAL A 63 26.37 -4.33 15.16
C VAL A 63 25.06 -4.99 14.75
N PHE A 64 24.07 -4.91 15.63
CA PHE A 64 22.77 -5.56 15.48
C PHE A 64 21.89 -4.84 14.45
N VAL A 65 21.98 -3.52 14.41
CA VAL A 65 21.38 -2.64 13.40
C VAL A 65 22.49 -1.70 12.95
N ASP A 66 22.95 -1.84 11.72
CA ASP A 66 23.94 -0.94 11.16
C ASP A 66 23.33 0.43 10.80
N GLU A 67 24.15 1.43 10.53
CA GLU A 67 23.67 2.79 10.21
C GLU A 67 22.81 2.83 8.96
N LYS A 68 23.04 1.95 7.99
CA LYS A 68 22.21 1.85 6.77
C LYS A 68 20.83 1.31 7.11
N GLU A 69 20.73 0.26 7.92
CA GLU A 69 19.47 -0.32 8.39
C GLU A 69 18.71 0.66 9.28
N LYS A 70 19.40 1.35 10.19
CA LYS A 70 18.83 2.41 11.03
C LYS A 70 18.23 3.53 10.19
N LYS A 71 18.96 4.02 9.19
CA LYS A 71 18.48 5.04 8.26
C LYS A 71 17.24 4.54 7.49
N LEU A 72 17.29 3.32 6.98
CA LEU A 72 16.18 2.70 6.28
C LEU A 72 14.92 2.62 7.16
N LEU A 73 15.06 2.21 8.42
CA LEU A 73 13.95 2.16 9.37
C LEU A 73 13.38 3.55 9.66
N LEU A 74 14.24 4.53 9.94
CA LEU A 74 13.80 5.90 10.27
C LEU A 74 13.08 6.58 9.09
N GLU A 75 13.55 6.38 7.87
CA GLU A 75 12.98 7.00 6.68
C GLU A 75 11.67 6.35 6.22
N ASN A 76 11.51 5.05 6.43
CA ASN A 76 10.44 4.28 5.81
C ASN A 76 9.40 3.74 6.80
N TYR A 77 9.71 3.67 8.10
CA TYR A 77 8.78 3.11 9.09
C TYR A 77 7.58 4.03 9.33
N LYS A 78 6.38 3.44 9.42
CA LYS A 78 5.13 4.14 9.70
C LYS A 78 4.71 3.98 11.15
N PHE A 79 4.82 5.06 11.89
CA PHE A 79 4.47 5.13 13.31
C PHE A 79 3.00 5.49 13.54
N ASP A 80 2.30 5.90 12.48
CA ASP A 80 0.91 6.31 12.51
C ASP A 80 0.06 5.56 11.46
N CYS A 81 -1.22 5.54 11.67
CA CYS A 81 -2.18 4.97 10.75
C CYS A 81 -2.31 5.83 9.49
N ARG A 82 -2.04 5.24 8.31
CA ARG A 82 -2.19 5.92 7.02
C ARG A 82 -3.60 6.45 6.76
N SER A 83 -4.60 5.78 7.36
CA SER A 83 -6.01 6.15 7.23
C SER A 83 -6.39 7.31 8.16
N CYS A 84 -6.16 7.19 9.47
CA CYS A 84 -6.72 8.14 10.45
C CYS A 84 -5.67 8.88 11.30
N GLY A 85 -4.38 8.61 11.12
CA GLY A 85 -3.29 9.25 11.87
C GLY A 85 -3.14 8.78 13.33
N ASN A 86 -3.89 7.76 13.77
CA ASN A 86 -3.75 7.20 15.11
C ASN A 86 -2.37 6.53 15.29
N THR A 87 -1.70 6.77 16.42
CA THR A 87 -0.37 6.22 16.72
C THR A 87 -0.42 4.91 17.51
N ASP A 88 -1.57 4.56 18.09
CA ASP A 88 -1.75 3.27 18.77
C ASP A 88 -2.05 2.19 17.71
N LEU A 89 -0.99 1.60 17.19
CA LEU A 89 -1.05 0.52 16.22
C LEU A 89 -0.63 -0.79 16.87
N LYS A 90 -1.40 -1.85 16.65
CA LYS A 90 -1.10 -3.19 17.16
C LYS A 90 -0.53 -4.05 16.03
N ARG A 91 0.69 -4.55 16.16
CA ARG A 91 1.26 -5.50 15.21
C ARG A 91 0.50 -6.83 15.30
N VAL A 92 -0.02 -7.30 14.19
CA VAL A 92 -0.80 -8.55 14.10
C VAL A 92 -0.07 -9.66 13.34
N VAL A 93 0.82 -9.29 12.42
CA VAL A 93 1.65 -10.25 11.65
C VAL A 93 3.06 -9.70 11.51
N SER A 94 4.06 -10.56 11.63
CA SER A 94 5.44 -10.27 11.26
C SER A 94 6.01 -11.45 10.47
N LEU A 95 6.47 -11.17 9.26
CA LEU A 95 7.14 -12.14 8.38
C LEU A 95 8.66 -11.90 8.33
N GLY A 96 9.19 -11.11 9.28
CA GLY A 96 10.60 -10.75 9.34
C GLY A 96 11.02 -9.79 8.24
N TYR A 97 12.28 -9.88 7.83
CA TYR A 97 12.83 -9.05 6.76
C TYR A 97 12.75 -9.80 5.43
N GLN A 98 12.15 -9.18 4.43
CA GLN A 98 11.90 -9.76 3.12
C GLN A 98 12.40 -8.83 2.00
N PRO A 99 12.83 -9.38 0.85
CA PRO A 99 13.11 -8.58 -0.33
C PRO A 99 11.83 -8.06 -0.96
N LEU A 100 11.95 -7.06 -1.84
CA LEU A 100 10.82 -6.60 -2.65
C LEU A 100 10.46 -7.67 -3.68
N ALA A 101 9.18 -8.02 -3.79
CA ALA A 101 8.68 -9.14 -4.59
C ALA A 101 9.05 -9.05 -6.09
N ASN A 102 9.03 -7.85 -6.67
CA ASN A 102 9.30 -7.64 -8.10
C ASN A 102 10.74 -7.15 -8.40
N ASN A 103 11.62 -7.12 -7.39
CA ASN A 103 13.03 -6.76 -7.56
C ASN A 103 13.86 -8.00 -7.85
N LEU A 104 13.71 -8.56 -9.06
CA LEU A 104 14.42 -9.76 -9.48
C LEU A 104 15.91 -9.51 -9.60
N LEU A 105 16.71 -10.41 -9.05
CA LEU A 105 18.17 -10.37 -9.16
C LEU A 105 18.62 -10.80 -10.56
N ASN A 106 19.58 -10.07 -11.13
CA ASN A 106 20.17 -10.43 -12.43
C ASN A 106 21.16 -11.59 -12.32
N LYS A 107 21.83 -11.72 -11.17
CA LYS A 107 22.82 -12.78 -10.90
C LYS A 107 22.57 -13.38 -9.53
N LYS A 108 22.91 -14.66 -9.36
CA LYS A 108 22.73 -15.42 -8.11
C LYS A 108 23.37 -14.76 -6.88
N ASN A 109 24.48 -14.04 -7.05
CA ASN A 109 25.23 -13.42 -5.96
C ASN A 109 24.93 -11.92 -5.79
N ASP A 110 23.97 -11.36 -6.51
CA ASP A 110 23.57 -9.98 -6.33
C ASP A 110 22.92 -9.80 -4.94
N LYS A 111 23.29 -8.71 -4.26
CA LYS A 111 22.71 -8.37 -2.96
C LYS A 111 21.36 -7.65 -3.18
N CYS A 112 20.35 -8.03 -2.44
CA CYS A 112 19.08 -7.31 -2.39
C CYS A 112 18.91 -6.58 -1.05
N GLU A 113 18.20 -5.46 -1.09
CA GLU A 113 17.78 -4.78 0.13
C GLU A 113 16.63 -5.57 0.76
N LEU A 114 16.71 -5.76 2.07
CA LEU A 114 15.66 -6.40 2.86
C LEU A 114 14.91 -5.34 3.67
N TYR A 115 13.61 -5.48 3.74
CA TYR A 115 12.72 -4.58 4.46
C TYR A 115 11.84 -5.36 5.44
N PRO A 116 11.51 -4.81 6.62
CA PRO A 116 10.54 -5.43 7.51
C PRO A 116 9.21 -5.66 6.77
N LEU A 117 8.64 -6.85 6.90
CA LEU A 117 7.34 -7.17 6.35
C LEU A 117 6.39 -7.50 7.50
N GLU A 118 5.74 -6.49 8.02
CA GLU A 118 4.88 -6.56 9.17
C GLU A 118 3.55 -5.86 8.90
N VAL A 119 2.47 -6.39 9.44
CA VAL A 119 1.14 -5.78 9.35
C VAL A 119 0.73 -5.28 10.73
N ASN A 120 0.34 -4.02 10.79
CA ASN A 120 -0.22 -3.35 11.95
C ASN A 120 -1.73 -3.11 11.77
N PHE A 121 -2.47 -3.28 12.86
CA PHE A 121 -3.90 -3.00 12.94
C PHE A 121 -4.15 -1.73 13.76
N CYS A 122 -5.02 -0.87 13.26
CA CYS A 122 -5.50 0.32 13.95
C CYS A 122 -6.91 0.07 14.51
N ALA A 123 -7.03 -0.02 15.84
CA ALA A 123 -8.32 -0.25 16.49
C ALA A 123 -9.29 0.95 16.37
N LYS A 124 -8.79 2.15 16.05
CA LYS A 124 -9.63 3.36 15.88
C LYS A 124 -10.42 3.36 14.58
N CYS A 125 -9.80 2.99 13.45
CA CYS A 125 -10.44 3.03 12.13
C CYS A 125 -10.53 1.67 11.44
N TYR A 126 -10.04 0.60 12.08
CA TYR A 126 -10.01 -0.77 11.59
C TYR A 126 -9.19 -0.99 10.32
N ASN A 127 -8.25 -0.08 10.01
CA ASN A 127 -7.31 -0.27 8.93
C ASN A 127 -6.21 -1.24 9.33
N CYS A 128 -5.88 -2.19 8.44
CA CYS A 128 -4.66 -2.96 8.50
C CYS A 128 -3.66 -2.39 7.49
N GLN A 129 -2.41 -2.23 7.90
CA GLN A 129 -1.38 -1.61 7.06
C GLN A 129 0.00 -2.20 7.31
N LEU A 130 0.89 -2.11 6.32
CA LEU A 130 2.30 -2.41 6.55
C LEU A 130 2.94 -1.41 7.51
N SER A 131 3.88 -1.91 8.32
CA SER A 131 4.70 -1.07 9.21
C SER A 131 5.68 -0.17 8.48
N ILE A 132 5.90 -0.38 7.19
CA ILE A 132 6.90 0.32 6.39
C ILE A 132 6.29 0.85 5.09
N SER A 133 6.88 1.94 4.55
CA SER A 133 6.60 2.46 3.22
C SER A 133 7.90 2.51 2.42
N VAL A 134 8.09 1.57 1.54
CA VAL A 134 9.20 1.63 0.57
C VAL A 134 8.91 2.72 -0.46
N ASP A 135 9.93 3.48 -0.89
CA ASP A 135 9.74 4.53 -1.89
C ASP A 135 9.00 3.96 -3.13
N PRO A 136 7.81 4.49 -3.47
CA PRO A 136 7.04 4.03 -4.62
C PRO A 136 7.80 4.08 -5.94
N LYS A 137 8.79 4.97 -6.06
CA LYS A 137 9.62 5.05 -7.27
C LYS A 137 10.49 3.82 -7.45
N LYS A 138 10.96 3.19 -6.35
CA LYS A 138 11.72 1.93 -6.42
C LYS A 138 10.88 0.77 -6.96
N MET A 139 9.57 0.77 -6.66
CA MET A 139 8.67 -0.32 -7.01
C MET A 139 7.92 -0.08 -8.32
N PHE A 140 7.51 1.15 -8.61
CA PHE A 140 6.54 1.43 -9.68
C PHE A 140 7.07 2.28 -10.84
N SER A 141 8.34 2.74 -10.84
CA SER A 141 8.85 3.56 -11.97
C SER A 141 9.06 2.75 -13.25
N ASN A 142 9.37 1.47 -13.13
CA ASN A 142 9.47 0.52 -14.23
C ASN A 142 8.83 -0.80 -13.76
N TYR A 143 7.56 -0.99 -14.12
CA TYR A 143 6.77 -2.10 -13.61
C TYR A 143 6.70 -3.24 -14.62
N LEU A 144 7.05 -4.45 -14.17
CA LEU A 144 7.19 -5.60 -15.07
C LEU A 144 5.85 -6.23 -15.45
N TYR A 145 4.84 -6.11 -14.58
CA TYR A 145 3.55 -6.74 -14.80
C TYR A 145 2.68 -5.93 -15.76
N THR A 146 2.33 -6.54 -16.89
CA THR A 146 1.42 -5.97 -17.89
C THR A 146 0.06 -6.62 -17.73
N SER A 147 -0.94 -5.86 -17.28
CA SER A 147 -2.26 -6.38 -16.89
C SER A 147 -3.03 -7.00 -18.06
N SER A 148 -2.86 -6.48 -19.28
CA SER A 148 -3.54 -7.03 -20.47
C SER A 148 -3.05 -8.43 -20.89
N THR A 149 -1.98 -8.96 -20.31
CA THR A 149 -1.53 -10.34 -20.60
C THR A 149 -2.52 -11.38 -20.06
N SER A 150 -3.21 -11.07 -18.96
CA SER A 150 -4.22 -11.94 -18.36
C SER A 150 -5.55 -11.89 -19.10
N LYS A 151 -6.01 -13.02 -19.63
CA LYS A 151 -7.35 -13.14 -20.23
C LYS A 151 -8.46 -12.87 -19.23
N ILE A 152 -8.29 -13.32 -17.99
CA ILE A 152 -9.26 -13.13 -16.90
C ILE A 152 -9.44 -11.63 -16.64
N PHE A 153 -8.33 -10.87 -16.54
CA PHE A 153 -8.40 -9.43 -16.35
C PHE A 153 -9.05 -8.69 -17.51
N ARG A 154 -8.67 -9.03 -18.74
CA ARG A 154 -9.31 -8.42 -19.92
C ARG A 154 -10.83 -8.62 -19.89
N ASN A 155 -11.29 -9.85 -19.65
CA ASN A 155 -12.72 -10.15 -19.57
C ASN A 155 -13.40 -9.39 -18.42
N HIS A 156 -12.78 -9.34 -17.24
CA HIS A 156 -13.28 -8.59 -16.10
C HIS A 156 -13.53 -7.12 -16.45
N PHE A 157 -12.58 -6.45 -17.08
CA PHE A 157 -12.74 -5.05 -17.46
C PHE A 157 -13.71 -4.83 -18.60
N VAL A 158 -13.86 -5.78 -19.53
CA VAL A 158 -14.91 -5.73 -20.57
C VAL A 158 -16.30 -5.75 -19.94
N GLU A 159 -16.55 -6.68 -19.02
CA GLU A 159 -17.84 -6.77 -18.33
C GLU A 159 -18.07 -5.57 -17.40
N ALA A 160 -17.05 -5.12 -16.69
CA ALA A 160 -17.12 -3.91 -15.86
C ALA A 160 -17.46 -2.66 -16.70
N ALA A 161 -16.83 -2.47 -17.84
CA ALA A 161 -17.11 -1.33 -18.72
C ALA A 161 -18.56 -1.36 -19.24
N LYS A 162 -19.06 -2.50 -19.72
CA LYS A 162 -20.46 -2.66 -20.13
C LYS A 162 -21.42 -2.28 -19.00
N LYS A 163 -21.15 -2.79 -17.79
CA LYS A 163 -21.94 -2.52 -16.60
C LYS A 163 -21.96 -1.02 -16.27
N TYR A 164 -20.80 -0.38 -16.23
CA TYR A 164 -20.68 1.05 -15.87
C TYR A 164 -21.31 1.94 -16.93
N MET A 165 -21.13 1.65 -18.24
CA MET A 165 -21.80 2.38 -19.31
C MET A 165 -23.29 2.40 -19.15
N LYS A 166 -23.89 1.25 -18.78
CA LYS A 166 -25.36 1.10 -18.60
C LYS A 166 -25.84 1.75 -17.30
N GLU A 167 -25.24 1.40 -16.16
CA GLU A 167 -25.72 1.78 -14.83
C GLU A 167 -25.52 3.27 -14.54
N LEU A 168 -24.37 3.83 -14.95
CA LEU A 168 -24.06 5.24 -14.78
C LEU A 168 -24.58 6.11 -15.94
N LYS A 169 -25.25 5.51 -16.93
CA LYS A 169 -25.80 6.19 -18.12
C LYS A 169 -24.75 7.06 -18.82
N LEU A 170 -23.52 6.51 -19.03
CA LEU A 170 -22.42 7.26 -19.61
C LEU A 170 -22.67 7.52 -21.11
N ASP A 171 -22.55 8.77 -21.51
CA ASP A 171 -22.70 9.21 -22.91
C ASP A 171 -21.39 9.01 -23.67
N LYS A 172 -21.46 8.33 -24.83
CA LYS A 172 -20.28 7.97 -25.64
C LYS A 172 -19.47 9.20 -26.12
N LYS A 173 -20.11 10.34 -26.33
CA LYS A 173 -19.46 11.55 -26.85
C LYS A 173 -19.06 12.54 -25.74
N LYS A 174 -19.85 12.62 -24.66
CA LYS A 174 -19.69 13.64 -23.62
C LYS A 174 -18.92 13.14 -22.41
N SER A 175 -19.23 11.93 -21.94
CA SER A 175 -18.65 11.42 -20.69
C SER A 175 -17.14 11.26 -20.75
N TYR A 176 -16.50 11.55 -19.62
CA TYR A 176 -15.06 11.50 -19.43
C TYR A 176 -14.69 10.55 -18.31
N ILE A 177 -13.82 9.59 -18.61
CA ILE A 177 -13.35 8.58 -17.68
C ILE A 177 -11.86 8.76 -17.39
N ILE A 178 -11.50 8.66 -16.10
CA ILE A 178 -10.11 8.62 -15.66
C ILE A 178 -9.86 7.26 -14.99
N ASP A 179 -8.73 6.64 -15.28
CA ASP A 179 -8.26 5.42 -14.62
C ASP A 179 -6.92 5.68 -13.94
N ILE A 180 -6.87 5.45 -12.62
CA ILE A 180 -5.70 5.67 -11.78
C ILE A 180 -4.92 4.36 -11.67
N GLY A 181 -3.59 4.39 -11.91
CA GLY A 181 -2.78 3.19 -12.04
C GLY A 181 -3.19 2.37 -13.25
N SER A 182 -3.37 3.08 -14.38
CA SER A 182 -4.03 2.52 -15.56
C SER A 182 -3.25 1.40 -16.26
N ASN A 183 -2.03 1.10 -15.81
CA ASN A 183 -1.15 0.09 -16.39
C ASN A 183 -1.01 0.32 -17.92
N ASP A 184 -1.21 -0.68 -18.73
CA ASP A 184 -1.18 -0.59 -20.20
C ASP A 184 -2.52 -0.15 -20.85
N GLY A 185 -3.46 0.33 -20.00
CA GLY A 185 -4.78 0.82 -20.44
C GLY A 185 -5.85 -0.27 -20.50
N VAL A 186 -5.61 -1.43 -19.87
CA VAL A 186 -6.52 -2.58 -19.93
C VAL A 186 -7.95 -2.28 -19.50
N ALA A 187 -8.16 -1.41 -18.50
CA ALA A 187 -9.47 -1.00 -18.03
C ALA A 187 -10.13 0.05 -18.94
N LEU A 188 -9.36 0.89 -19.63
CA LEU A 188 -9.87 1.94 -20.51
C LEU A 188 -10.18 1.47 -21.93
N LYS A 189 -9.45 0.45 -22.42
CA LYS A 189 -9.65 -0.08 -23.77
C LYS A 189 -11.10 -0.50 -24.05
N PRO A 190 -11.79 -1.24 -23.16
CA PRO A 190 -13.19 -1.62 -23.37
C PRO A 190 -14.14 -0.43 -23.53
N PHE A 191 -13.93 0.68 -22.83
CA PHE A 191 -14.76 1.88 -23.01
C PHE A 191 -14.58 2.51 -24.39
N LEU A 192 -13.34 2.54 -24.91
CA LEU A 192 -13.06 2.99 -26.27
C LEU A 192 -13.73 2.08 -27.29
N ASP A 193 -13.69 0.77 -27.08
CA ASP A 193 -14.33 -0.23 -27.96
C ASP A 193 -15.85 -0.10 -27.96
N LEU A 194 -16.45 0.31 -26.83
CA LEU A 194 -17.87 0.65 -26.73
C LEU A 194 -18.22 2.02 -27.34
N GLY A 195 -17.22 2.75 -27.87
CA GLY A 195 -17.41 4.00 -28.60
C GLY A 195 -17.27 5.27 -27.75
N LEU A 196 -16.81 5.18 -26.49
CA LEU A 196 -16.53 6.34 -25.66
C LEU A 196 -15.33 7.11 -26.22
N LYS A 197 -15.38 8.46 -26.22
CA LYS A 197 -14.38 9.31 -26.87
C LYS A 197 -13.33 9.91 -25.92
N LYS A 198 -13.65 10.00 -24.62
CA LYS A 198 -12.83 10.75 -23.67
C LYS A 198 -12.40 9.86 -22.52
N VAL A 199 -11.16 9.37 -22.60
CA VAL A 199 -10.52 8.61 -21.54
C VAL A 199 -9.15 9.20 -21.22
N LEU A 200 -8.68 8.99 -19.98
CA LEU A 200 -7.34 9.32 -19.55
C LEU A 200 -6.83 8.28 -18.53
N GLY A 201 -5.70 7.65 -18.83
CA GLY A 201 -4.95 6.87 -17.87
C GLY A 201 -3.97 7.77 -17.09
N ILE A 202 -3.75 7.44 -15.83
CA ILE A 202 -2.66 8.00 -15.01
C ILE A 202 -1.80 6.85 -14.54
N GLU A 203 -0.54 6.78 -15.04
CA GLU A 203 0.34 5.63 -14.82
C GLU A 203 1.76 6.07 -14.49
N PRO A 204 2.31 5.73 -13.30
CA PRO A 204 3.67 6.10 -12.94
C PRO A 204 4.75 5.32 -13.71
N ALA A 205 4.49 4.06 -14.10
CA ALA A 205 5.45 3.24 -14.82
C ALA A 205 5.64 3.74 -16.25
N LYS A 206 6.83 4.22 -16.55
CA LYS A 206 7.16 4.82 -17.85
C LYS A 206 6.97 3.83 -19.01
N ASN A 207 7.36 2.58 -18.82
CA ASN A 207 7.22 1.52 -19.83
C ASN A 207 5.75 1.25 -20.15
N LEU A 208 4.86 1.18 -19.15
CA LEU A 208 3.44 0.90 -19.31
C LEU A 208 2.69 2.09 -19.89
N ALA A 209 2.93 3.31 -19.40
CA ALA A 209 2.37 4.52 -19.97
C ALA A 209 2.73 4.70 -21.45
N LYS A 210 3.98 4.37 -21.83
CA LYS A 210 4.42 4.37 -23.24
C LYS A 210 3.65 3.34 -24.06
N LEU A 211 3.44 2.12 -23.52
CA LEU A 211 2.68 1.06 -24.18
C LEU A 211 1.22 1.47 -24.40
N ALA A 212 0.55 1.99 -23.35
CA ALA A 212 -0.83 2.47 -23.44
C ALA A 212 -0.99 3.55 -24.53
N ASN A 213 -0.08 4.56 -24.54
CA ASN A 213 -0.10 5.62 -25.56
C ASN A 213 0.16 5.08 -26.98
N LYS A 214 1.04 4.10 -27.14
CA LYS A 214 1.26 3.39 -28.43
C LYS A 214 -0.03 2.72 -28.92
N ASN A 215 -0.81 2.18 -27.99
CA ASN A 215 -2.13 1.55 -28.24
C ASN A 215 -3.26 2.58 -28.34
N LYS A 216 -2.96 3.88 -28.53
CA LYS A 216 -3.92 4.99 -28.66
C LYS A 216 -4.82 5.20 -27.43
N ILE A 217 -4.38 4.76 -26.25
CA ILE A 217 -5.02 5.03 -24.97
C ILE A 217 -4.26 6.17 -24.29
N LYS A 218 -4.86 7.38 -24.34
CA LYS A 218 -4.23 8.58 -23.78
C LYS A 218 -3.89 8.36 -22.30
N THR A 219 -2.59 8.40 -21.97
CA THR A 219 -2.09 8.14 -20.63
C THR A 219 -1.06 9.19 -20.22
N PHE A 220 -1.28 9.81 -19.06
CA PHE A 220 -0.33 10.70 -18.39
C PHE A 220 0.66 9.84 -17.61
N ASN A 221 1.96 10.01 -17.88
CA ASN A 221 3.01 9.32 -17.14
C ASN A 221 3.36 10.09 -15.86
N GLY A 222 2.97 9.57 -14.71
CA GLY A 222 3.25 10.14 -13.40
C GLY A 222 2.32 9.62 -12.32
N PHE A 223 2.68 9.90 -11.07
CA PHE A 223 1.82 9.62 -9.93
C PHE A 223 0.66 10.62 -9.84
N LEU A 224 -0.47 10.18 -9.27
CA LEU A 224 -1.56 11.07 -8.90
C LEU A 224 -1.19 11.84 -7.64
N GLU A 225 -0.71 13.06 -7.83
CA GLU A 225 -0.27 13.99 -6.79
C GLU A 225 -0.80 15.40 -7.08
N LYS A 226 -0.98 16.24 -6.05
CA LYS A 226 -1.48 17.61 -6.17
C LYS A 226 -0.71 18.45 -7.21
N LYS A 227 0.63 18.28 -7.26
CA LYS A 227 1.48 19.00 -8.23
C LYS A 227 1.16 18.69 -9.70
N ASN A 228 0.58 17.52 -9.97
CA ASN A 228 0.26 17.05 -11.32
C ASN A 228 -1.17 17.40 -11.76
N LEU A 229 -2.05 17.81 -10.84
CA LEU A 229 -3.46 18.09 -11.12
C LEU A 229 -3.66 19.18 -12.18
N LYS A 230 -2.76 20.17 -12.27
CA LYS A 230 -2.82 21.23 -13.29
C LYS A 230 -2.74 20.70 -14.73
N LYS A 231 -2.18 19.49 -14.92
CA LYS A 231 -2.02 18.83 -16.23
C LYS A 231 -3.18 17.90 -16.57
N ILE A 232 -4.11 17.70 -15.64
CA ILE A 232 -5.20 16.73 -15.76
C ILE A 232 -6.52 17.49 -15.86
N LYS A 233 -7.33 17.16 -16.87
CA LYS A 233 -8.65 17.74 -17.04
C LYS A 233 -9.56 17.27 -15.90
N LYS A 234 -10.31 18.21 -15.31
CA LYS A 234 -11.32 17.96 -14.27
C LYS A 234 -12.69 17.60 -14.87
N ASN A 235 -13.67 17.37 -14.02
CA ASN A 235 -15.06 17.02 -14.33
C ASN A 235 -15.20 15.62 -14.99
N ALA A 236 -14.55 14.62 -14.38
CA ALA A 236 -14.73 13.23 -14.77
C ALA A 236 -16.12 12.73 -14.33
N ASP A 237 -16.79 11.99 -15.22
CA ASP A 237 -18.05 11.30 -14.91
C ASP A 237 -17.78 9.99 -14.17
N LEU A 238 -16.62 9.38 -14.41
CA LEU A 238 -16.18 8.17 -13.75
C LEU A 238 -14.68 8.23 -13.49
N ILE A 239 -14.29 7.91 -12.28
CA ILE A 239 -12.88 7.67 -11.90
C ILE A 239 -12.76 6.22 -11.43
N LEU A 240 -11.84 5.49 -12.04
CA LEU A 240 -11.50 4.12 -11.67
C LEU A 240 -10.18 4.10 -10.90
N ALA A 241 -10.08 3.18 -9.92
CA ALA A 241 -8.84 2.86 -9.23
C ALA A 241 -8.86 1.37 -8.85
N SER A 242 -8.51 0.52 -9.83
CA SER A 242 -8.56 -0.93 -9.66
C SER A 242 -7.20 -1.48 -9.26
N ASN A 243 -7.13 -2.09 -8.07
CA ASN A 243 -5.90 -2.67 -7.49
C ASN A 243 -4.73 -1.68 -7.38
N VAL A 244 -5.04 -0.42 -7.10
CA VAL A 244 -4.05 0.65 -6.93
C VAL A 244 -4.20 1.38 -5.59
N PHE A 245 -5.41 1.45 -5.03
CA PHE A 245 -5.66 2.18 -3.79
C PHE A 245 -4.95 1.56 -2.59
N ALA A 246 -4.80 0.23 -2.56
CA ALA A 246 -4.00 -0.48 -1.56
C ALA A 246 -2.49 -0.18 -1.65
N HIS A 247 -2.00 0.25 -2.82
CA HIS A 247 -0.60 0.56 -3.11
C HIS A 247 -0.23 2.03 -2.83
N SER A 248 -1.14 2.83 -2.27
CA SER A 248 -0.86 4.22 -1.95
C SER A 248 -0.42 4.38 -0.50
N ASP A 249 0.75 4.98 -0.28
CA ASP A 249 1.19 5.46 1.03
C ASP A 249 0.53 6.81 1.37
N LYS A 250 0.16 7.60 0.34
CA LYS A 250 -0.44 8.93 0.46
C LYS A 250 -1.94 8.89 0.20
N LEU A 251 -2.67 8.05 0.96
CA LEU A 251 -4.10 7.83 0.76
C LEU A 251 -4.93 9.12 0.74
N LYS A 252 -4.68 10.04 1.69
CA LYS A 252 -5.41 11.31 1.80
C LYS A 252 -5.20 12.18 0.57
N GLU A 253 -3.93 12.38 0.16
CA GLU A 253 -3.61 13.17 -1.04
C GLU A 253 -4.23 12.56 -2.30
N MET A 254 -4.15 11.23 -2.46
CA MET A 254 -4.74 10.52 -3.59
C MET A 254 -6.27 10.71 -3.64
N THR A 255 -6.94 10.60 -2.49
CA THR A 255 -8.39 10.79 -2.37
C THR A 255 -8.80 12.22 -2.69
N GLU A 256 -8.13 13.23 -2.12
CA GLU A 256 -8.37 14.64 -2.41
C GLU A 256 -8.18 14.94 -3.90
N CYS A 257 -7.15 14.35 -4.53
CA CYS A 257 -6.93 14.46 -5.97
C CYS A 257 -8.10 13.86 -6.77
N MET A 258 -8.55 12.64 -6.45
CA MET A 258 -9.70 12.01 -7.11
C MET A 258 -10.96 12.86 -6.97
N LEU A 259 -11.29 13.29 -5.75
CA LEU A 259 -12.47 14.14 -5.49
C LEU A 259 -12.38 15.48 -6.24
N SER A 260 -11.20 16.09 -6.32
CA SER A 260 -11.01 17.36 -7.06
C SER A 260 -11.16 17.22 -8.57
N MET A 261 -10.98 16.03 -9.12
CA MET A 261 -11.16 15.73 -10.55
C MET A 261 -12.58 15.28 -10.88
N LEU A 262 -13.36 14.88 -9.88
CA LEU A 262 -14.70 14.35 -10.07
C LEU A 262 -15.69 15.46 -10.48
N GLY A 263 -16.56 15.17 -11.43
CA GLY A 263 -17.69 16.04 -11.79
C GLY A 263 -18.82 15.94 -10.75
N LYS A 264 -19.70 16.96 -10.71
CA LYS A 264 -20.81 17.03 -9.73
C LYS A 264 -21.70 15.78 -9.66
N LYS A 265 -21.82 15.04 -10.75
CA LYS A 265 -22.61 13.80 -10.84
C LYS A 265 -21.72 12.57 -11.05
N GLY A 266 -20.41 12.74 -10.92
CA GLY A 266 -19.45 11.69 -11.14
C GLY A 266 -19.49 10.61 -10.05
N THR A 267 -18.87 9.49 -10.36
CA THR A 267 -18.71 8.36 -9.42
C THR A 267 -17.26 7.93 -9.41
N ILE A 268 -16.72 7.66 -8.22
CA ILE A 268 -15.43 6.97 -8.08
C ILE A 268 -15.73 5.50 -7.82
N ILE A 269 -15.06 4.61 -8.55
CA ILE A 269 -15.12 3.16 -8.34
C ILE A 269 -13.73 2.66 -8.00
N ILE A 270 -13.61 2.05 -6.83
CA ILE A 270 -12.35 1.47 -6.36
C ILE A 270 -12.52 -0.03 -6.22
N GLU A 271 -11.57 -0.79 -6.75
CA GLU A 271 -11.42 -2.21 -6.48
C GLU A 271 -10.15 -2.45 -5.68
N VAL A 272 -10.27 -3.17 -4.56
CA VAL A 272 -9.16 -3.55 -3.71
C VAL A 272 -9.32 -4.99 -3.23
N GLN A 273 -8.23 -5.65 -2.93
CA GLN A 273 -8.27 -6.94 -2.26
C GLN A 273 -9.06 -6.83 -0.95
N TYR A 274 -9.94 -7.79 -0.72
CA TYR A 274 -10.82 -7.77 0.44
C TYR A 274 -10.19 -8.53 1.61
N LEU A 275 -9.80 -7.81 2.65
CA LEU A 275 -9.15 -8.38 3.83
C LEU A 275 -9.91 -9.60 4.42
N MET A 276 -11.25 -9.57 4.40
CA MET A 276 -12.05 -10.69 4.91
C MET A 276 -11.87 -11.98 4.10
N ASN A 277 -11.64 -11.87 2.78
CA ASN A 277 -11.31 -13.02 1.95
C ASN A 277 -9.89 -13.52 2.26
N THR A 278 -8.93 -12.61 2.40
CA THR A 278 -7.56 -12.95 2.81
C THR A 278 -7.54 -13.75 4.11
N LEU A 279 -8.32 -13.31 5.11
CA LEU A 279 -8.42 -14.01 6.40
C LEU A 279 -9.16 -15.36 6.30
N LYS A 280 -10.24 -15.42 5.51
CA LYS A 280 -11.04 -16.63 5.34
C LYS A 280 -10.29 -17.72 4.56
N ASP A 281 -9.65 -17.31 3.47
CA ASP A 281 -9.01 -18.22 2.51
C ASP A 281 -7.51 -18.39 2.79
N LEU A 282 -7.00 -17.75 3.87
CA LEU A 282 -5.60 -17.78 4.33
C LEU A 282 -4.58 -17.41 3.24
N THR A 283 -4.96 -16.48 2.36
CA THR A 283 -4.11 -16.01 1.25
C THR A 283 -3.08 -14.97 1.74
N PHE A 284 -2.21 -15.39 2.67
CA PHE A 284 -1.20 -14.51 3.28
C PHE A 284 -0.08 -14.09 2.30
N ASP A 285 0.04 -14.74 1.16
CA ASP A 285 0.88 -14.36 0.02
C ASP A 285 0.52 -12.97 -0.55
N ASN A 286 -0.67 -12.47 -0.21
CA ASN A 286 -1.05 -11.07 -0.46
C ASN A 286 -0.28 -10.07 0.44
N ILE A 287 0.46 -10.54 1.45
CA ILE A 287 1.28 -9.67 2.30
C ILE A 287 2.65 -9.52 1.67
N TYR A 288 2.86 -8.39 0.99
CA TYR A 288 4.14 -7.97 0.42
C TYR A 288 4.21 -6.45 0.29
N HIS A 289 5.39 -5.89 0.05
CA HIS A 289 5.68 -4.47 0.24
C HIS A 289 4.90 -3.50 -0.66
N GLU A 290 4.30 -3.97 -1.76
CA GLU A 290 3.48 -3.12 -2.62
C GLU A 290 2.08 -2.88 -2.04
N HIS A 291 1.58 -3.77 -1.17
CA HIS A 291 0.27 -3.63 -0.51
C HIS A 291 0.41 -2.90 0.82
N TYR A 292 0.47 -1.57 0.80
CA TYR A 292 0.58 -0.79 2.04
C TYR A 292 -0.62 -0.90 2.95
N ASN A 293 -1.81 -1.21 2.40
CA ASN A 293 -3.07 -1.24 3.15
C ASN A 293 -3.90 -2.47 2.78
N TYR A 294 -4.55 -3.06 3.78
CA TYR A 294 -5.46 -4.22 3.66
C TYR A 294 -6.85 -3.79 4.10
N TRP A 295 -7.77 -3.76 3.15
CA TRP A 295 -9.05 -3.10 3.33
C TRP A 295 -10.18 -4.04 3.68
N SER A 296 -10.99 -3.66 4.66
CA SER A 296 -12.37 -4.14 4.88
C SER A 296 -13.36 -3.05 4.46
N LEU A 297 -14.64 -3.41 4.30
CA LEU A 297 -15.68 -2.40 4.04
C LEU A 297 -15.76 -1.38 5.18
N THR A 298 -15.65 -1.84 6.43
CA THR A 298 -15.64 -0.97 7.61
C THR A 298 -14.50 0.05 7.56
N SER A 299 -13.27 -0.42 7.28
CA SER A 299 -12.12 0.51 7.23
C SER A 299 -12.20 1.49 6.07
N LEU A 300 -12.73 1.08 4.91
CA LEU A 300 -12.98 1.98 3.77
C LEU A 300 -14.05 3.03 4.12
N THR A 301 -15.15 2.62 4.74
CA THR A 301 -16.20 3.56 5.17
C THR A 301 -15.65 4.58 6.16
N ASN A 302 -14.91 4.14 7.17
CA ASN A 302 -14.27 5.03 8.13
C ASN A 302 -13.24 5.97 7.48
N PHE A 303 -12.57 5.51 6.43
CA PHE A 303 -11.63 6.35 5.69
C PHE A 303 -12.36 7.42 4.87
N PHE A 304 -13.35 7.05 4.04
CA PHE A 304 -14.03 7.98 3.15
C PHE A 304 -14.92 8.99 3.88
N ASN A 305 -15.46 8.64 5.05
CA ASN A 305 -16.21 9.58 5.90
C ASN A 305 -15.39 10.81 6.33
N GLN A 306 -14.04 10.73 6.31
CA GLN A 306 -13.17 11.88 6.60
C GLN A 306 -13.19 12.95 5.49
N PHE A 307 -13.76 12.66 4.32
CA PHE A 307 -13.79 13.50 3.13
C PHE A 307 -15.20 13.87 2.70
N ASP A 308 -16.21 13.64 3.55
CA ASP A 308 -17.63 13.77 3.21
C ASP A 308 -18.02 12.96 1.96
N ALA A 309 -17.28 11.88 1.70
CA ALA A 309 -17.47 10.99 0.57
C ALA A 309 -18.19 9.72 1.01
N ILE A 310 -19.29 9.40 0.36
CA ILE A 310 -20.20 8.32 0.77
C ILE A 310 -19.98 7.11 -0.11
N ILE A 311 -19.71 5.95 0.50
CA ILE A 311 -19.79 4.66 -0.18
C ILE A 311 -21.28 4.28 -0.24
N PHE A 312 -21.88 4.42 -1.41
CA PHE A 312 -23.30 4.13 -1.60
C PHE A 312 -23.59 2.70 -2.08
N ARG A 313 -22.56 1.98 -2.51
CA ARG A 313 -22.66 0.59 -2.95
C ARG A 313 -21.33 -0.13 -2.76
N ALA A 314 -21.39 -1.41 -2.42
CA ALA A 314 -20.24 -2.30 -2.34
C ALA A 314 -20.60 -3.67 -2.92
N GLU A 315 -19.66 -4.28 -3.64
CA GLU A 315 -19.82 -5.59 -4.30
C GLU A 315 -18.56 -6.42 -4.12
N LYS A 316 -18.72 -7.72 -3.93
CA LYS A 316 -17.63 -8.69 -4.04
C LYS A 316 -17.38 -9.00 -5.51
N VAL A 317 -16.12 -9.12 -5.90
CA VAL A 317 -15.68 -9.53 -7.23
C VAL A 317 -14.60 -10.59 -7.13
N ASP A 318 -14.62 -11.57 -8.03
CA ASP A 318 -13.79 -12.78 -7.96
C ASP A 318 -12.39 -12.59 -8.58
N THR A 319 -11.85 -11.37 -8.57
CA THR A 319 -10.50 -11.10 -9.05
C THR A 319 -9.52 -11.08 -7.88
N HIS A 320 -8.25 -11.44 -8.13
CA HIS A 320 -7.17 -11.42 -7.12
C HIS A 320 -7.49 -12.18 -5.82
N GLY A 321 -8.09 -13.36 -5.90
CA GLY A 321 -8.47 -14.11 -4.70
C GLY A 321 -9.64 -13.53 -3.92
N GLY A 322 -10.43 -12.69 -4.56
CA GLY A 322 -11.59 -11.99 -4.00
C GLY A 322 -11.30 -10.55 -3.62
N SER A 323 -11.94 -9.66 -4.34
CA SER A 323 -11.83 -8.20 -4.17
C SER A 323 -13.15 -7.59 -3.72
N LEU A 324 -13.07 -6.40 -3.17
CA LEU A 324 -14.19 -5.54 -2.87
C LEU A 324 -14.20 -4.36 -3.86
N ARG A 325 -15.31 -4.18 -4.57
CA ARG A 325 -15.57 -3.02 -5.41
C ARG A 325 -16.52 -2.09 -4.68
N ILE A 326 -16.11 -0.84 -4.50
CA ILE A 326 -16.92 0.20 -3.85
C ILE A 326 -17.20 1.34 -4.82
N TYR A 327 -18.37 1.92 -4.66
CA TYR A 327 -18.88 3.08 -5.43
C TYR A 327 -19.04 4.25 -4.49
N ILE A 328 -18.44 5.40 -4.85
CA ILE A 328 -18.28 6.56 -3.97
C ILE A 328 -18.81 7.81 -4.69
N LYS A 329 -19.49 8.66 -3.94
CA LYS A 329 -19.94 10.00 -4.34
C LYS A 329 -19.51 11.04 -3.34
#